data_bcc65f5f5955de9038a35336f258320f
#
_entry.id   bcc65f5f5955de9038a35336f258320f
#
_cell.length_a   1.000
_cell.length_b   1.000
_cell.length_c   1.000
_cell.angle_alpha   90.00
_cell.angle_beta   90.00
_cell.angle_gamma   90.00
#
_symmetry.space_group_name_H-M   'P 1'
#
loop_
_entity.id
_entity.type
_entity.pdbx_description
1 polymer ?
#
loop_
_entity_poly.entity_id
_entity_poly.type
_entity_poly.pdbx_seq_one_letter_code
_entity_poly.pdbx_strand_id
1 'polypeptide(L)'
;MSEAPHRPRTNLPQRMNGADDAKRGFYGPKVVALGGGHGLFASLSALRLMTHNVTAVVTVADDGGSSGRLRKEFGVLPPGDLRMALSALCDDGEGGQTWRDVHQHRFTSNGPMSGHALGNLLILALWEQMGDSVLALDWVGQLLGIKGRVLPMSPEPLEIEAIVDFGGPRAPIRGQVAVASTPGTVEHIGIVPENPPAQPEAVEAILDADWVIVGPGSWYTSVIPHFLIPKLREALCTTKARKALALNLNADKETKGMGAAAHIRSLKAHCPDLRFDIIVADPTSIDDIDGAERAATECGAQLLLRQVRMSDGSARHDPLRLAAAYRDAFTGIFGDVAGAE
;
A
#
# COMPACT_ATOMS: atom_id res chain seq x y z
N MET A 1 -8.13 -37.76 -24.45
CA MET A 1 -7.60 -36.51 -25.03
C MET A 1 -8.82 -35.65 -25.36
N SER A 2 -9.18 -34.73 -24.48
CA SER A 2 -10.30 -33.81 -24.69
C SER A 2 -9.69 -32.48 -25.11
N GLU A 3 -9.96 -32.06 -26.34
CA GLU A 3 -9.54 -30.74 -26.85
C GLU A 3 -10.23 -29.66 -26.04
N ALA A 4 -9.43 -28.72 -25.52
CA ALA A 4 -9.91 -27.51 -24.87
C ALA A 4 -10.68 -26.64 -25.91
N PRO A 5 -11.82 -26.04 -25.57
CA PRO A 5 -12.59 -25.24 -26.51
C PRO A 5 -11.79 -24.01 -26.95
N HIS A 6 -11.70 -23.83 -28.26
CA HIS A 6 -11.11 -22.69 -28.93
C HIS A 6 -11.84 -21.40 -28.51
N ARG A 7 -11.19 -20.56 -27.68
CA ARG A 7 -11.73 -19.25 -27.26
C ARG A 7 -11.64 -18.26 -28.44
N PRO A 8 -12.70 -17.55 -28.79
CA PRO A 8 -12.62 -16.49 -29.79
C PRO A 8 -11.71 -15.37 -29.26
N ARG A 9 -10.78 -14.92 -30.08
CA ARG A 9 -10.00 -13.69 -29.82
C ARG A 9 -10.98 -12.51 -29.88
N THR A 10 -11.47 -12.07 -28.74
CA THR A 10 -12.14 -10.77 -28.65
C THR A 10 -11.11 -9.69 -28.96
N ASN A 11 -11.46 -8.75 -29.83
CA ASN A 11 -10.70 -7.52 -30.04
C ASN A 11 -10.70 -6.75 -28.72
N LEU A 12 -9.65 -6.97 -27.93
CA LEU A 12 -9.42 -6.22 -26.67
C LEU A 12 -9.18 -4.75 -27.04
N PRO A 13 -9.85 -3.79 -26.40
CA PRO A 13 -9.52 -2.38 -26.57
C PRO A 13 -8.04 -2.17 -26.25
N GLN A 14 -7.35 -1.44 -27.14
CA GLN A 14 -5.96 -1.08 -26.91
C GLN A 14 -5.84 -0.25 -25.64
N ARG A 15 -4.70 -0.37 -24.93
CA ARG A 15 -4.32 0.48 -23.79
C ARG A 15 -4.68 1.93 -24.10
N MET A 16 -5.47 2.57 -23.26
CA MET A 16 -5.71 4.00 -23.38
C MET A 16 -4.37 4.71 -23.12
N ASN A 17 -3.77 5.22 -24.19
CA ASN A 17 -2.61 6.09 -24.10
C ASN A 17 -3.04 7.37 -23.35
N GLY A 18 -2.21 7.86 -22.42
CA GLY A 18 -2.44 9.05 -21.59
C GLY A 18 -2.72 10.38 -22.31
N ALA A 19 -3.04 10.35 -23.61
CA ALA A 19 -3.43 11.52 -24.41
C ALA A 19 -4.89 11.97 -24.17
N ASP A 20 -5.76 11.10 -23.64
CA ASP A 20 -7.15 11.45 -23.31
C ASP A 20 -7.33 12.03 -21.89
N ASP A 21 -6.36 11.81 -21.00
CA ASP A 21 -6.33 12.45 -19.67
C ASP A 21 -6.07 13.97 -19.75
N ALA A 22 -5.54 14.46 -20.86
CA ALA A 22 -5.28 15.87 -21.10
C ALA A 22 -6.55 16.77 -21.14
N LYS A 23 -7.75 16.20 -21.11
CA LYS A 23 -9.03 16.93 -21.16
C LYS A 23 -9.80 16.95 -19.83
N ARG A 24 -9.34 16.26 -18.78
CA ARG A 24 -9.97 16.28 -17.45
C ARG A 24 -9.21 17.22 -16.52
N GLY A 25 -9.66 18.47 -16.45
CA GLY A 25 -8.98 19.58 -15.82
C GLY A 25 -8.89 19.58 -14.29
N PHE A 26 -8.12 18.69 -13.69
CA PHE A 26 -7.54 18.93 -12.38
C PHE A 26 -6.19 18.20 -12.28
N TYR A 27 -5.13 18.97 -12.52
CA TYR A 27 -3.76 18.48 -12.49
C TYR A 27 -3.13 18.82 -11.14
N GLY A 28 -3.25 17.91 -10.18
CA GLY A 28 -2.39 17.90 -9.02
C GLY A 28 -1.06 17.19 -9.31
N PRO A 29 -0.14 17.15 -8.32
CA PRO A 29 1.12 16.42 -8.47
C PRO A 29 0.88 14.93 -8.76
N LYS A 30 1.82 14.31 -9.47
CA LYS A 30 1.88 12.87 -9.65
C LYS A 30 2.35 12.23 -8.35
N VAL A 31 1.51 11.46 -7.70
CA VAL A 31 1.80 10.84 -6.41
C VAL A 31 1.76 9.33 -6.52
N VAL A 32 2.83 8.67 -6.10
CA VAL A 32 2.85 7.22 -5.92
C VAL A 32 2.71 6.89 -4.45
N ALA A 33 1.76 6.03 -4.08
CA ALA A 33 1.57 5.55 -2.71
C ALA A 33 1.90 4.06 -2.61
N LEU A 34 2.80 3.70 -1.69
CA LEU A 34 3.30 2.33 -1.47
C LEU A 34 2.73 1.77 -0.17
N GLY A 35 2.22 0.55 -0.20
CA GLY A 35 1.71 -0.10 1.01
C GLY A 35 0.73 -1.24 0.72
N GLY A 36 -0.14 -1.49 1.70
CA GLY A 36 -1.21 -2.49 1.64
C GLY A 36 -2.27 -2.25 2.70
N GLY A 37 -3.36 -2.98 2.64
CA GLY A 37 -4.40 -3.02 3.64
C GLY A 37 -5.04 -1.67 3.99
N HIS A 38 -5.42 -1.54 5.26
CA HIS A 38 -6.11 -0.35 5.77
C HIS A 38 -5.22 0.90 5.82
N GLY A 39 -3.89 0.73 5.98
CA GLY A 39 -2.96 1.84 6.00
C GLY A 39 -2.91 2.55 4.64
N LEU A 40 -2.67 1.78 3.57
CA LEU A 40 -2.69 2.31 2.21
C LEU A 40 -4.08 2.85 1.84
N PHE A 41 -5.16 2.19 2.27
CA PHE A 41 -6.53 2.71 2.09
C PHE A 41 -6.68 4.13 2.64
N ALA A 42 -6.16 4.41 3.84
CA ALA A 42 -6.22 5.73 4.45
C ALA A 42 -5.40 6.76 3.65
N SER A 43 -4.17 6.42 3.24
CA SER A 43 -3.34 7.27 2.37
C SER A 43 -4.03 7.60 1.06
N LEU A 44 -4.55 6.60 0.35
CA LEU A 44 -5.24 6.80 -0.93
C LEU A 44 -6.50 7.64 -0.79
N SER A 45 -7.28 7.41 0.29
CA SER A 45 -8.46 8.23 0.60
C SER A 45 -8.11 9.69 0.86
N ALA A 46 -6.94 9.96 1.45
CA ALA A 46 -6.44 11.31 1.65
C ALA A 46 -5.92 11.93 0.34
N LEU A 47 -5.11 11.20 -0.41
CA LEU A 47 -4.46 11.69 -1.63
C LEU A 47 -5.45 12.02 -2.74
N ARG A 48 -6.52 11.22 -2.92
CA ARG A 48 -7.56 11.49 -3.92
C ARG A 48 -8.32 12.81 -3.69
N LEU A 49 -8.24 13.40 -2.48
CA LEU A 49 -8.77 14.73 -2.18
C LEU A 49 -7.86 15.85 -2.69
N MET A 50 -6.62 15.53 -3.02
CA MET A 50 -5.58 16.49 -3.39
C MET A 50 -5.23 16.44 -4.88
N THR A 51 -5.24 15.25 -5.47
CA THR A 51 -4.87 15.03 -6.86
C THR A 51 -5.60 13.81 -7.45
N HIS A 52 -5.81 13.82 -8.76
CA HIS A 52 -6.30 12.66 -9.51
C HIS A 52 -5.16 11.82 -10.09
N ASN A 53 -3.91 12.30 -10.00
CA ASN A 53 -2.72 11.62 -10.51
C ASN A 53 -2.09 10.72 -9.44
N VAL A 54 -2.91 9.85 -8.84
CA VAL A 54 -2.46 8.92 -7.79
C VAL A 54 -2.24 7.53 -8.40
N THR A 55 -1.07 6.97 -8.17
CA THR A 55 -0.79 5.56 -8.46
C THR A 55 -0.51 4.81 -7.16
N ALA A 56 -1.33 3.82 -6.84
CA ALA A 56 -1.10 2.90 -5.73
C ALA A 56 -0.21 1.74 -6.21
N VAL A 57 0.92 1.52 -5.54
CA VAL A 57 1.75 0.31 -5.71
C VAL A 57 1.53 -0.57 -4.50
N VAL A 58 0.88 -1.71 -4.71
CA VAL A 58 0.26 -2.51 -3.66
C VAL A 58 1.02 -3.80 -3.41
N THR A 59 1.19 -4.16 -2.14
CA THR A 59 1.78 -5.46 -1.76
C THR A 59 0.95 -6.64 -2.26
N VAL A 60 1.63 -7.71 -2.64
CA VAL A 60 1.03 -8.95 -3.16
C VAL A 60 1.47 -10.18 -2.35
N ALA A 61 1.64 -10.00 -1.05
CA ALA A 61 2.07 -11.04 -0.13
C ALA A 61 0.96 -11.55 0.81
N ASP A 62 -0.31 -11.06 0.67
CA ASP A 62 -1.44 -11.47 1.52
C ASP A 62 -1.77 -12.97 1.30
N ASP A 63 -1.75 -13.74 2.38
CA ASP A 63 -2.10 -15.16 2.41
C ASP A 63 -3.32 -15.45 3.29
N GLY A 64 -3.99 -14.40 3.76
CA GLY A 64 -5.13 -14.49 4.67
C GLY A 64 -6.49 -14.50 3.99
N GLY A 65 -7.49 -14.99 4.73
CA GLY A 65 -8.91 -14.87 4.40
C GLY A 65 -9.29 -15.26 2.96
N SER A 66 -10.01 -14.36 2.30
CA SER A 66 -10.46 -14.54 0.90
C SER A 66 -9.29 -14.57 -0.08
N SER A 67 -8.30 -13.70 0.11
CA SER A 67 -7.13 -13.60 -0.77
C SER A 67 -6.30 -14.87 -0.75
N GLY A 68 -5.99 -15.37 0.45
CA GLY A 68 -5.20 -16.60 0.61
C GLY A 68 -5.87 -17.82 0.00
N ARG A 69 -7.22 -17.94 0.12
CA ARG A 69 -7.98 -19.02 -0.51
C ARG A 69 -7.89 -18.97 -2.03
N LEU A 70 -8.13 -17.80 -2.63
CA LEU A 70 -8.06 -17.61 -4.09
C LEU A 70 -6.63 -17.82 -4.62
N ARG A 71 -5.64 -17.27 -3.93
CA ARG A 71 -4.23 -17.49 -4.26
C ARG A 71 -3.87 -18.97 -4.26
N LYS A 72 -4.31 -19.72 -3.25
CA LYS A 72 -4.03 -21.17 -3.13
C LYS A 72 -4.73 -21.99 -4.19
N GLU A 73 -5.97 -21.63 -4.56
CA GLU A 73 -6.79 -22.38 -5.50
C GLU A 73 -6.39 -22.10 -6.96
N PHE A 74 -6.11 -20.84 -7.30
CA PHE A 74 -5.91 -20.39 -8.69
C PHE A 74 -4.45 -20.04 -9.01
N GLY A 75 -3.54 -19.99 -8.03
CA GLY A 75 -2.13 -19.62 -8.25
C GLY A 75 -1.92 -18.16 -8.65
N VAL A 76 -2.86 -17.27 -8.29
CA VAL A 76 -2.88 -15.86 -8.67
C VAL A 76 -2.31 -14.95 -7.60
N LEU A 77 -2.09 -13.65 -7.93
CA LEU A 77 -1.80 -12.63 -6.91
C LEU A 77 -2.97 -12.53 -5.92
N PRO A 78 -2.70 -12.25 -4.63
CA PRO A 78 -3.75 -12.03 -3.65
C PRO A 78 -4.53 -10.75 -3.96
N PRO A 79 -5.84 -10.81 -4.26
CA PRO A 79 -6.57 -9.63 -4.71
C PRO A 79 -7.01 -8.67 -3.59
N GLY A 80 -6.86 -9.04 -2.32
CA GLY A 80 -7.45 -8.33 -1.19
C GLY A 80 -7.00 -6.88 -1.04
N ASP A 81 -5.69 -6.65 -1.01
CA ASP A 81 -5.12 -5.32 -0.86
C ASP A 81 -5.31 -4.49 -2.15
N LEU A 82 -5.22 -5.12 -3.33
CA LEU A 82 -5.54 -4.51 -4.62
C LEU A 82 -7.00 -4.02 -4.65
N ARG A 83 -7.94 -4.86 -4.21
CA ARG A 83 -9.35 -4.50 -4.04
C ARG A 83 -9.54 -3.32 -3.09
N MET A 84 -8.83 -3.32 -1.96
CA MET A 84 -8.92 -2.22 -1.00
C MET A 84 -8.40 -0.91 -1.59
N ALA A 85 -7.30 -0.94 -2.33
CA ALA A 85 -6.76 0.23 -3.02
C ALA A 85 -7.74 0.78 -4.07
N LEU A 86 -8.33 -0.08 -4.91
CA LEU A 86 -9.38 0.31 -5.86
C LEU A 86 -10.55 0.99 -5.15
N SER A 87 -11.02 0.40 -4.04
CA SER A 87 -12.14 0.95 -3.26
C SER A 87 -11.81 2.30 -2.61
N ALA A 88 -10.56 2.52 -2.20
CA ALA A 88 -10.12 3.80 -1.64
C ALA A 88 -10.12 4.94 -2.66
N LEU A 89 -9.93 4.61 -3.95
CA LEU A 89 -9.89 5.57 -5.04
C LEU A 89 -11.26 5.78 -5.74
N CYS A 90 -12.32 5.06 -5.33
CA CYS A 90 -13.67 5.29 -5.83
C CYS A 90 -14.13 6.72 -5.57
N ASP A 91 -14.96 7.25 -6.47
CA ASP A 91 -15.59 8.55 -6.30
C ASP A 91 -16.56 8.59 -5.08
N ASP A 92 -16.82 9.79 -4.56
CA ASP A 92 -17.72 10.02 -3.41
C ASP A 92 -19.19 10.22 -3.82
N GLY A 93 -19.51 10.28 -5.13
CA GLY A 93 -20.87 10.31 -5.62
C GLY A 93 -21.65 9.02 -5.27
N GLU A 94 -22.98 9.09 -5.33
CA GLU A 94 -23.86 7.93 -5.01
C GLU A 94 -23.46 6.65 -5.75
N GLY A 95 -23.13 6.76 -7.05
CA GLY A 95 -22.66 5.64 -7.86
C GLY A 95 -21.34 5.06 -7.37
N GLY A 96 -20.37 5.91 -7.02
CA GLY A 96 -19.07 5.49 -6.50
C GLY A 96 -19.19 4.84 -5.11
N GLN A 97 -20.03 5.36 -4.24
CA GLN A 97 -20.30 4.76 -2.92
C GLN A 97 -20.97 3.39 -3.07
N THR A 98 -22.01 3.29 -3.90
CA THR A 98 -22.69 2.01 -4.16
C THR A 98 -21.73 0.96 -4.70
N TRP A 99 -20.94 1.30 -5.71
CA TRP A 99 -19.97 0.35 -6.28
C TRP A 99 -18.84 0.00 -5.31
N ARG A 100 -18.40 0.93 -4.46
CA ARG A 100 -17.45 0.66 -3.37
C ARG A 100 -18.02 -0.38 -2.41
N ASP A 101 -19.28 -0.21 -1.97
CA ASP A 101 -19.93 -1.10 -1.01
C ASP A 101 -20.15 -2.50 -1.64
N VAL A 102 -20.61 -2.56 -2.88
CA VAL A 102 -20.75 -3.80 -3.64
C VAL A 102 -19.41 -4.51 -3.82
N HIS A 103 -18.37 -3.78 -4.18
CA HIS A 103 -17.01 -4.31 -4.37
C HIS A 103 -16.39 -4.81 -3.05
N GLN A 104 -16.74 -4.17 -1.93
CA GLN A 104 -16.31 -4.57 -0.58
C GLN A 104 -17.20 -5.64 0.04
N HIS A 105 -18.38 -5.91 -0.54
CA HIS A 105 -19.33 -6.86 0.03
C HIS A 105 -18.70 -8.24 0.24
N ARG A 106 -18.90 -8.80 1.44
CA ARG A 106 -18.48 -10.16 1.77
C ARG A 106 -19.71 -11.06 1.89
N PHE A 107 -19.66 -12.15 1.16
CA PHE A 107 -20.75 -13.14 1.21
C PHE A 107 -20.83 -13.80 2.59
N THR A 108 -22.05 -13.97 3.08
CA THR A 108 -22.34 -14.70 4.33
C THR A 108 -23.13 -15.95 3.96
N SER A 109 -22.55 -17.13 4.19
CA SER A 109 -23.16 -18.43 3.92
C SER A 109 -22.52 -19.50 4.79
N ASN A 110 -23.09 -20.71 4.76
CA ASN A 110 -22.50 -21.90 5.39
C ASN A 110 -21.60 -22.71 4.42
N GLY A 111 -21.37 -22.19 3.22
CA GLY A 111 -20.60 -22.86 2.17
C GLY A 111 -19.26 -22.19 1.88
N PRO A 112 -18.54 -22.67 0.86
CA PRO A 112 -17.21 -22.17 0.48
C PRO A 112 -17.16 -20.68 0.13
N MET A 113 -18.26 -20.10 -0.35
CA MET A 113 -18.36 -18.67 -0.67
C MET A 113 -18.31 -17.74 0.56
N SER A 114 -18.53 -18.29 1.77
CA SER A 114 -18.53 -17.50 3.00
C SER A 114 -17.22 -16.73 3.19
N GLY A 115 -17.35 -15.41 3.42
CA GLY A 115 -16.23 -14.51 3.64
C GLY A 115 -15.47 -14.09 2.38
N HIS A 116 -15.80 -14.60 1.18
CA HIS A 116 -15.24 -14.04 -0.05
C HIS A 116 -15.81 -12.64 -0.32
N ALA A 117 -14.94 -11.72 -0.70
CA ALA A 117 -15.35 -10.41 -1.15
C ALA A 117 -15.69 -10.46 -2.64
N LEU A 118 -16.80 -9.82 -3.04
CA LEU A 118 -17.17 -9.78 -4.45
C LEU A 118 -16.06 -9.18 -5.33
N GLY A 119 -15.44 -8.10 -4.90
CA GLY A 119 -14.37 -7.47 -5.66
C GLY A 119 -13.14 -8.36 -5.85
N ASN A 120 -12.84 -9.27 -4.91
CA ASN A 120 -11.79 -10.26 -5.10
C ASN A 120 -12.12 -11.22 -6.25
N LEU A 121 -13.39 -11.66 -6.33
CA LEU A 121 -13.86 -12.54 -7.40
C LEU A 121 -13.92 -11.82 -8.74
N LEU A 122 -14.30 -10.54 -8.74
CA LEU A 122 -14.33 -9.70 -9.94
C LEU A 122 -12.94 -9.52 -10.54
N ILE A 123 -11.95 -9.16 -9.69
CA ILE A 123 -10.55 -9.03 -10.10
C ILE A 123 -10.05 -10.36 -10.69
N LEU A 124 -10.31 -11.47 -10.01
CA LEU A 124 -9.91 -12.80 -10.47
C LEU A 124 -10.54 -13.14 -11.83
N ALA A 125 -11.86 -12.93 -11.99
CA ALA A 125 -12.56 -13.24 -13.23
C ALA A 125 -12.02 -12.44 -14.43
N LEU A 126 -11.75 -11.13 -14.25
CA LEU A 126 -11.15 -10.32 -15.29
C LEU A 126 -9.71 -10.76 -15.59
N TRP A 127 -8.98 -11.16 -14.57
CA TRP A 127 -7.60 -11.65 -14.73
C TRP A 127 -7.56 -12.92 -15.58
N GLU A 128 -8.42 -13.90 -15.28
CA GLU A 128 -8.53 -15.13 -16.09
C GLU A 128 -8.91 -14.83 -17.54
N GLN A 129 -9.79 -13.84 -17.77
CA GLN A 129 -10.20 -13.44 -19.11
C GLN A 129 -9.10 -12.74 -19.91
N MET A 130 -8.31 -11.90 -19.25
CA MET A 130 -7.35 -11.01 -19.92
C MET A 130 -5.92 -11.56 -19.94
N GLY A 131 -5.58 -12.45 -18.98
CA GLY A 131 -4.22 -12.99 -18.85
C GLY A 131 -3.19 -11.96 -18.36
N ASP A 132 -3.62 -10.75 -17.97
CA ASP A 132 -2.78 -9.64 -17.52
C ASP A 132 -3.40 -8.99 -16.29
N SER A 133 -2.65 -8.95 -15.21
CA SER A 133 -3.13 -8.43 -13.91
C SER A 133 -3.36 -6.92 -13.92
N VAL A 134 -2.48 -6.17 -14.58
CA VAL A 134 -2.57 -4.71 -14.66
C VAL A 134 -3.76 -4.31 -15.51
N LEU A 135 -3.95 -4.96 -16.65
CA LEU A 135 -5.10 -4.71 -17.51
C LEU A 135 -6.43 -5.03 -16.78
N ALA A 136 -6.48 -6.13 -16.03
CA ALA A 136 -7.65 -6.48 -15.22
C ALA A 136 -7.95 -5.41 -14.16
N LEU A 137 -6.93 -4.92 -13.45
CA LEU A 137 -7.09 -3.84 -12.47
C LEU A 137 -7.51 -2.52 -13.12
N ASP A 138 -6.98 -2.17 -14.27
CA ASP A 138 -7.37 -0.99 -15.04
C ASP A 138 -8.88 -1.08 -15.44
N TRP A 139 -9.37 -2.26 -15.84
CA TRP A 139 -10.79 -2.47 -16.15
C TRP A 139 -11.70 -2.38 -14.90
N VAL A 140 -11.28 -2.96 -13.78
CA VAL A 140 -12.02 -2.78 -12.51
C VAL A 140 -12.03 -1.31 -12.13
N GLY A 141 -10.90 -0.61 -12.28
CA GLY A 141 -10.78 0.81 -12.02
C GLY A 141 -11.76 1.65 -12.85
N GLN A 142 -11.89 1.35 -14.14
CA GLN A 142 -12.86 2.00 -15.04
C GLN A 142 -14.31 1.73 -14.59
N LEU A 143 -14.63 0.47 -14.27
CA LEU A 143 -15.97 0.09 -13.78
C LEU A 143 -16.34 0.85 -12.51
N LEU A 144 -15.39 1.02 -11.59
CA LEU A 144 -15.58 1.71 -10.32
C LEU A 144 -15.47 3.24 -10.43
N GLY A 145 -15.10 3.77 -11.59
CA GLY A 145 -14.88 5.22 -11.81
C GLY A 145 -13.78 5.79 -10.91
N ILE A 146 -12.71 5.03 -10.65
CA ILE A 146 -11.65 5.47 -9.72
C ILE A 146 -10.91 6.70 -10.24
N LYS A 147 -10.39 7.50 -9.30
CA LYS A 147 -9.48 8.62 -9.56
C LYS A 147 -8.06 8.19 -9.21
N GLY A 148 -7.33 7.74 -10.23
CA GLY A 148 -5.99 7.18 -10.06
C GLY A 148 -5.83 5.80 -10.69
N ARG A 149 -4.74 5.10 -10.34
CA ARG A 149 -4.38 3.78 -10.86
C ARG A 149 -3.92 2.86 -9.73
N VAL A 150 -4.17 1.57 -9.87
CA VAL A 150 -3.74 0.54 -8.90
C VAL A 150 -2.87 -0.47 -9.61
N LEU A 151 -1.65 -0.69 -9.11
CA LEU A 151 -0.66 -1.60 -9.65
C LEU A 151 -0.18 -2.56 -8.56
N PRO A 152 0.07 -3.84 -8.86
CA PRO A 152 0.77 -4.73 -7.95
C PRO A 152 2.26 -4.34 -7.88
N MET A 153 2.92 -4.58 -6.73
CA MET A 153 4.37 -4.33 -6.61
C MET A 153 5.22 -5.33 -7.40
N SER A 154 4.66 -6.52 -7.67
CA SER A 154 5.27 -7.60 -8.45
C SER A 154 4.20 -8.27 -9.32
N PRO A 155 4.54 -8.78 -10.52
CA PRO A 155 3.64 -9.60 -11.32
C PRO A 155 3.43 -11.01 -10.76
N GLU A 156 4.19 -11.40 -9.73
CA GLU A 156 4.15 -12.72 -9.11
C GLU A 156 3.73 -12.63 -7.65
N PRO A 157 3.00 -13.63 -7.11
CA PRO A 157 2.64 -13.69 -5.71
C PRO A 157 3.91 -13.89 -4.86
N LEU A 158 4.02 -13.10 -3.79
CA LEU A 158 5.15 -13.16 -2.87
C LEU A 158 4.73 -13.77 -1.53
N GLU A 159 5.71 -14.33 -0.80
CA GLU A 159 5.53 -14.73 0.59
C GLU A 159 6.47 -13.90 1.48
N ILE A 160 6.00 -13.55 2.67
CA ILE A 160 6.84 -12.94 3.71
C ILE A 160 7.52 -14.05 4.48
N GLU A 161 8.82 -13.91 4.71
CA GLU A 161 9.59 -14.75 5.63
C GLU A 161 10.23 -13.85 6.69
N ALA A 162 10.17 -14.26 7.95
CA ALA A 162 10.76 -13.52 9.05
C ALA A 162 11.63 -14.41 9.92
N ILE A 163 12.72 -13.86 10.44
CA ILE A 163 13.46 -14.45 11.54
C ILE A 163 12.96 -13.80 12.83
N VAL A 164 12.46 -14.61 13.74
CA VAL A 164 11.79 -14.18 14.97
C VAL A 164 12.51 -14.68 16.19
N ASP A 165 12.74 -13.80 17.16
CA ASP A 165 13.20 -14.11 18.51
C ASP A 165 11.98 -14.31 19.43
N PHE A 166 11.87 -15.50 20.01
CA PHE A 166 10.84 -15.87 20.98
C PHE A 166 11.35 -15.84 22.44
N GLY A 167 12.49 -15.21 22.69
CA GLY A 167 13.18 -15.25 23.99
C GLY A 167 14.05 -16.49 24.17
N GLY A 168 14.46 -17.13 23.06
CA GLY A 168 15.28 -18.33 23.00
C GLY A 168 15.97 -18.49 21.64
N PRO A 169 16.08 -19.68 21.07
CA PRO A 169 16.59 -19.86 19.72
C PRO A 169 15.71 -19.12 18.71
N ARG A 170 16.37 -18.42 17.78
CA ARG A 170 15.69 -17.78 16.64
C ARG A 170 15.05 -18.81 15.73
N ALA A 171 13.86 -18.51 15.24
CA ALA A 171 13.14 -19.41 14.34
C ALA A 171 12.64 -18.66 13.10
N PRO A 172 12.74 -19.26 11.89
CA PRO A 172 12.09 -18.72 10.71
C PRO A 172 10.58 -18.98 10.79
N ILE A 173 9.80 -17.95 10.44
CA ILE A 173 8.36 -18.10 10.20
C ILE A 173 8.05 -17.60 8.80
N ARG A 174 7.05 -18.19 8.14
CA ARG A 174 6.67 -17.87 6.78
C ARG A 174 5.17 -17.63 6.67
N GLY A 175 4.79 -16.67 5.85
CA GLY A 175 3.43 -16.26 5.62
C GLY A 175 3.10 -14.94 6.30
N GLN A 176 2.36 -14.08 5.59
CA GLN A 176 1.99 -12.74 6.03
C GLN A 176 1.17 -12.79 7.33
N VAL A 177 0.17 -13.67 7.41
CA VAL A 177 -0.66 -13.82 8.61
C VAL A 177 0.16 -14.31 9.81
N ALA A 178 1.09 -15.24 9.60
CA ALA A 178 1.95 -15.77 10.65
C ALA A 178 2.87 -14.67 11.20
N VAL A 179 3.51 -13.89 10.33
CA VAL A 179 4.37 -12.77 10.72
C VAL A 179 3.57 -11.68 11.43
N ALA A 180 2.44 -11.23 10.87
CA ALA A 180 1.60 -10.19 11.44
C ALA A 180 0.99 -10.54 12.81
N SER A 181 0.87 -11.83 13.12
CA SER A 181 0.30 -12.32 14.39
C SER A 181 1.33 -12.85 15.38
N THR A 182 2.64 -12.83 15.03
CA THR A 182 3.69 -13.40 15.88
C THR A 182 3.76 -12.72 17.25
N PRO A 183 3.88 -13.50 18.34
CA PRO A 183 4.13 -12.94 19.67
C PRO A 183 5.62 -12.61 19.90
N GLY A 184 6.52 -13.11 19.04
CA GLY A 184 7.95 -12.86 19.12
C GLY A 184 8.38 -11.54 18.50
N THR A 185 9.65 -11.18 18.69
CA THR A 185 10.25 -9.98 18.10
C THR A 185 10.80 -10.31 16.71
N VAL A 186 10.32 -9.61 15.70
CA VAL A 186 10.83 -9.76 14.32
C VAL A 186 12.19 -9.07 14.23
N GLU A 187 13.23 -9.82 13.86
CA GLU A 187 14.61 -9.32 13.71
C GLU A 187 14.94 -9.04 12.25
N HIS A 188 14.45 -9.88 11.36
CA HIS A 188 14.73 -9.77 9.93
C HIS A 188 13.50 -10.15 9.11
N ILE A 189 13.29 -9.46 7.99
CA ILE A 189 12.25 -9.76 7.00
C ILE A 189 12.90 -10.04 5.66
N GLY A 190 12.41 -11.10 5.02
CA GLY A 190 12.69 -11.46 3.64
C GLY A 190 11.39 -11.67 2.85
N ILE A 191 11.53 -11.84 1.55
CA ILE A 191 10.45 -12.23 0.64
C ILE A 191 10.86 -13.43 -0.18
N VAL A 192 9.90 -14.24 -0.55
CA VAL A 192 10.09 -15.43 -1.37
C VAL A 192 9.21 -15.32 -2.61
N PRO A 193 9.80 -15.47 -3.81
CA PRO A 193 11.22 -15.70 -4.10
C PRO A 193 12.12 -14.53 -3.68
N GLU A 194 13.42 -14.76 -3.48
CA GLU A 194 14.37 -13.78 -2.91
C GLU A 194 14.58 -12.54 -3.79
N ASN A 195 14.56 -12.66 -5.09
CA ASN A 195 14.74 -11.57 -6.04
C ASN A 195 13.59 -11.54 -7.05
N PRO A 196 12.38 -11.24 -6.63
CA PRO A 196 11.23 -11.27 -7.51
C PRO A 196 11.28 -10.12 -8.52
N PRO A 197 10.65 -10.27 -9.69
CA PRO A 197 10.50 -9.16 -10.63
C PRO A 197 9.61 -8.08 -10.02
N ALA A 198 9.96 -6.82 -10.27
CA ALA A 198 9.08 -5.69 -10.02
C ALA A 198 8.06 -5.56 -11.15
N GLN A 199 6.85 -5.08 -10.86
CA GLN A 199 5.92 -4.69 -11.90
C GLN A 199 6.51 -3.51 -12.69
N PRO A 200 6.71 -3.61 -14.02
CA PRO A 200 7.35 -2.57 -14.81
C PRO A 200 6.65 -1.21 -14.69
N GLU A 201 5.32 -1.19 -14.76
CA GLU A 201 4.52 0.04 -14.65
C GLU A 201 4.65 0.70 -13.26
N ALA A 202 4.89 -0.09 -12.21
CA ALA A 202 5.14 0.45 -10.87
C ALA A 202 6.52 1.14 -10.80
N VAL A 203 7.53 0.56 -11.43
CA VAL A 203 8.86 1.18 -11.56
C VAL A 203 8.77 2.50 -12.34
N GLU A 204 8.09 2.49 -13.49
CA GLU A 204 7.87 3.69 -14.31
C GLU A 204 7.14 4.77 -13.53
N ALA A 205 6.07 4.42 -12.81
CA ALA A 205 5.30 5.36 -12.00
C ALA A 205 6.16 6.02 -10.90
N ILE A 206 7.02 5.25 -10.21
CA ILE A 206 7.93 5.77 -9.17
C ILE A 206 8.95 6.76 -9.77
N LEU A 207 9.49 6.45 -10.95
CA LEU A 207 10.49 7.31 -11.60
C LEU A 207 9.89 8.60 -12.17
N ASP A 208 8.60 8.59 -12.55
CA ASP A 208 7.85 9.75 -13.12
C ASP A 208 7.07 10.54 -12.06
N ALA A 209 7.14 10.14 -10.79
CA ALA A 209 6.41 10.79 -9.70
C ALA A 209 7.02 12.14 -9.30
N ASP A 210 6.18 13.05 -8.81
CA ASP A 210 6.59 14.24 -8.06
C ASP A 210 6.79 13.90 -6.57
N TRP A 211 5.95 12.99 -6.07
CA TRP A 211 5.97 12.52 -4.69
C TRP A 211 5.80 11.00 -4.60
N VAL A 212 6.53 10.40 -3.68
CA VAL A 212 6.34 9.00 -3.25
C VAL A 212 5.96 9.01 -1.78
N ILE A 213 4.79 8.44 -1.47
CA ILE A 213 4.30 8.28 -0.10
C ILE A 213 4.45 6.82 0.30
N VAL A 214 5.11 6.57 1.42
CA VAL A 214 5.30 5.24 1.98
C VAL A 214 4.45 5.09 3.23
N GLY A 215 3.61 4.06 3.29
CA GLY A 215 2.70 3.82 4.41
C GLY A 215 1.55 4.83 4.52
N PRO A 216 0.89 4.86 5.69
CA PRO A 216 1.05 3.94 6.81
C PRO A 216 0.66 2.50 6.48
N GLY A 217 0.86 1.57 7.42
CA GLY A 217 0.47 0.17 7.26
C GLY A 217 1.34 -0.78 8.07
N SER A 218 0.97 -2.04 8.12
CA SER A 218 1.73 -3.10 8.79
C SER A 218 3.17 -3.08 8.31
N TRP A 219 4.08 -2.89 9.26
CA TRP A 219 5.45 -2.46 8.96
C TRP A 219 6.22 -3.50 8.17
N TYR A 220 6.22 -4.71 8.69
CA TYR A 220 6.96 -5.83 8.12
C TYR A 220 6.21 -6.54 6.98
N THR A 221 4.88 -6.43 6.95
CA THR A 221 4.08 -7.19 6.00
C THR A 221 3.50 -6.36 4.86
N SER A 222 3.45 -5.02 4.99
CA SER A 222 2.90 -4.15 3.95
C SER A 222 3.85 -3.03 3.51
N VAL A 223 4.74 -2.54 4.38
CA VAL A 223 5.63 -1.42 4.06
C VAL A 223 7.01 -1.92 3.57
N ILE A 224 7.74 -2.65 4.41
CA ILE A 224 9.10 -3.11 4.11
C ILE A 224 9.19 -3.98 2.85
N PRO A 225 8.22 -4.84 2.49
CA PRO A 225 8.33 -5.70 1.31
C PRO A 225 8.61 -4.97 -0.01
N HIS A 226 8.15 -3.71 -0.16
CA HIS A 226 8.45 -2.91 -1.35
C HIS A 226 9.94 -2.64 -1.54
N PHE A 227 10.71 -2.53 -0.46
CA PHE A 227 12.15 -2.29 -0.49
C PHE A 227 12.98 -3.56 -0.68
N LEU A 228 12.35 -4.72 -0.57
CA LEU A 228 12.99 -6.01 -0.78
C LEU A 228 12.98 -6.44 -2.25
N ILE A 229 12.16 -5.82 -3.09
CA ILE A 229 12.16 -6.03 -4.54
C ILE A 229 13.27 -5.17 -5.18
N PRO A 230 14.31 -5.78 -5.79
CA PRO A 230 15.52 -5.05 -6.20
C PRO A 230 15.23 -3.86 -7.13
N LYS A 231 14.38 -4.03 -8.14
CA LYS A 231 14.04 -2.96 -9.10
C LYS A 231 13.17 -1.85 -8.51
N LEU A 232 12.26 -2.15 -7.58
CA LEU A 232 11.52 -1.12 -6.85
C LEU A 232 12.44 -0.33 -5.93
N ARG A 233 13.33 -1.01 -5.21
CA ARG A 233 14.34 -0.35 -4.37
C ARG A 233 15.24 0.57 -5.19
N GLU A 234 15.74 0.10 -6.34
CA GLU A 234 16.54 0.91 -7.25
C GLU A 234 15.78 2.17 -7.68
N ALA A 235 14.51 2.02 -8.12
CA ALA A 235 13.66 3.14 -8.52
C ALA A 235 13.43 4.13 -7.37
N LEU A 236 13.16 3.64 -6.16
CA LEU A 236 12.95 4.46 -4.97
C LEU A 236 14.22 5.23 -4.53
N CYS A 237 15.40 4.64 -4.73
CA CYS A 237 16.66 5.29 -4.41
C CYS A 237 17.11 6.30 -5.48
N THR A 238 16.70 6.11 -6.75
CA THR A 238 17.17 6.93 -7.88
C THR A 238 16.16 7.98 -8.35
N THR A 239 14.88 7.83 -8.03
CA THR A 239 13.85 8.82 -8.41
C THR A 239 14.17 10.21 -7.87
N LYS A 240 13.81 11.23 -8.67
CA LYS A 240 13.86 12.65 -8.28
C LYS A 240 12.63 13.06 -7.44
N ALA A 241 11.64 12.19 -7.31
CA ALA A 241 10.46 12.45 -6.50
C ALA A 241 10.86 12.72 -5.05
N ARG A 242 10.19 13.68 -4.42
CA ARG A 242 10.25 13.85 -2.96
C ARG A 242 9.55 12.67 -2.29
N LYS A 243 10.07 12.25 -1.14
CA LYS A 243 9.60 11.05 -0.44
C LYS A 243 9.10 11.39 0.95
N ALA A 244 7.86 11.00 1.24
CA ALA A 244 7.29 11.11 2.58
C ALA A 244 6.97 9.71 3.15
N LEU A 245 7.29 9.53 4.43
CA LEU A 245 6.92 8.36 5.21
C LEU A 245 5.79 8.75 6.16
N ALA A 246 4.68 8.03 6.16
CA ALA A 246 3.62 8.19 7.15
C ALA A 246 3.73 7.08 8.20
N LEU A 247 3.94 7.47 9.46
CA LEU A 247 4.06 6.51 10.56
C LEU A 247 2.69 5.98 11.01
N ASN A 248 2.70 4.77 11.55
CA ASN A 248 1.54 4.17 12.18
C ASN A 248 1.17 4.92 13.47
N LEU A 249 -0.12 4.94 13.81
CA LEU A 249 -0.63 5.57 15.02
C LEU A 249 -0.36 4.73 16.28
N ASN A 250 -0.23 3.44 16.12
CA ASN A 250 0.09 2.49 17.19
C ASN A 250 1.03 1.43 16.62
N ALA A 251 1.83 0.81 17.49
CA ALA A 251 2.56 -0.39 17.13
C ALA A 251 1.57 -1.54 16.89
N ASP A 252 1.71 -2.23 15.76
CA ASP A 252 1.01 -3.47 15.48
C ASP A 252 1.59 -4.63 16.31
N LYS A 253 0.97 -5.82 16.22
CA LYS A 253 1.48 -7.00 16.94
C LYS A 253 2.92 -7.32 16.55
N GLU A 254 3.22 -7.26 15.25
CA GLU A 254 4.54 -7.54 14.67
C GLU A 254 5.62 -6.52 15.09
N THR A 255 5.21 -5.31 15.51
CA THR A 255 6.11 -4.22 15.95
C THR A 255 5.90 -3.86 17.42
N LYS A 256 5.34 -4.80 18.20
CA LYS A 256 5.05 -4.57 19.63
C LYS A 256 6.30 -4.08 20.38
N GLY A 257 6.16 -2.95 21.06
CA GLY A 257 7.24 -2.33 21.81
C GLY A 257 8.18 -1.44 20.97
N MET A 258 7.98 -1.33 19.66
CA MET A 258 8.74 -0.41 18.82
C MET A 258 8.10 0.99 18.89
N GLY A 259 8.86 1.96 19.38
CA GLY A 259 8.52 3.38 19.26
C GLY A 259 8.80 3.92 17.85
N ALA A 260 8.42 5.18 17.58
CA ALA A 260 8.59 5.84 16.28
C ALA A 260 10.04 5.82 15.78
N ALA A 261 11.02 6.11 16.63
CA ALA A 261 12.43 6.06 16.29
C ALA A 261 12.90 4.67 15.83
N ALA A 262 12.42 3.61 16.49
CA ALA A 262 12.76 2.24 16.12
C ALA A 262 12.14 1.84 14.76
N HIS A 263 10.90 2.24 14.47
CA HIS A 263 10.28 2.05 13.16
C HIS A 263 11.11 2.70 12.05
N ILE A 264 11.50 3.97 12.22
CA ILE A 264 12.31 4.69 11.23
C ILE A 264 13.65 4.00 11.00
N ARG A 265 14.35 3.61 12.08
CA ARG A 265 15.65 2.94 11.97
C ARG A 265 15.56 1.54 11.37
N SER A 266 14.47 0.81 11.64
CA SER A 266 14.28 -0.52 11.03
C SER A 266 14.14 -0.42 9.51
N LEU A 267 13.48 0.61 9.00
CA LEU A 267 13.40 0.85 7.55
C LEU A 267 14.78 1.12 6.95
N LYS A 268 15.57 1.96 7.62
CA LYS A 268 16.95 2.25 7.20
C LYS A 268 17.83 1.00 7.21
N ALA A 269 17.62 0.08 8.15
CA ALA A 269 18.34 -1.18 8.21
C ALA A 269 18.04 -2.08 6.99
N HIS A 270 16.81 -2.06 6.47
CA HIS A 270 16.43 -2.83 5.27
C HIS A 270 16.78 -2.13 3.95
N CYS A 271 16.87 -0.80 3.95
CA CYS A 271 17.22 0.00 2.77
C CYS A 271 18.14 1.19 3.16
N PRO A 272 19.43 0.96 3.36
CA PRO A 272 20.37 1.99 3.88
C PRO A 272 20.51 3.22 2.99
N ASP A 273 20.37 3.05 1.68
CA ASP A 273 20.53 4.09 0.67
C ASP A 273 19.27 4.95 0.49
N LEU A 274 18.13 4.51 0.97
CA LEU A 274 16.88 5.25 0.88
C LEU A 274 16.93 6.50 1.75
N ARG A 275 16.47 7.61 1.18
CA ARG A 275 16.30 8.89 1.87
C ARG A 275 14.86 9.32 1.78
N PHE A 276 14.38 9.94 2.84
CA PHE A 276 13.10 10.60 2.88
C PHE A 276 13.30 12.11 3.02
N ASP A 277 12.37 12.89 2.51
CA ASP A 277 12.33 14.34 2.73
C ASP A 277 11.54 14.66 4.00
N ILE A 278 10.47 13.93 4.25
CA ILE A 278 9.52 14.18 5.35
C ILE A 278 9.06 12.87 5.98
N ILE A 279 8.92 12.89 7.31
CA ILE A 279 8.25 11.84 8.07
C ILE A 279 7.05 12.46 8.76
N VAL A 280 5.85 12.04 8.38
CA VAL A 280 4.58 12.49 8.98
C VAL A 280 4.23 11.58 10.15
N ALA A 281 3.96 12.18 11.31
CA ALA A 281 3.59 11.45 12.50
C ALA A 281 2.54 12.20 13.33
N ASP A 282 1.69 11.45 14.03
CA ASP A 282 0.77 12.01 15.01
C ASP A 282 1.50 12.23 16.34
N PRO A 283 1.49 13.43 16.92
CA PRO A 283 2.19 13.70 18.17
C PRO A 283 1.70 12.82 19.33
N THR A 284 0.44 12.38 19.31
CA THR A 284 -0.12 11.50 20.35
C THR A 284 0.34 10.05 20.23
N SER A 285 1.09 9.72 19.17
CA SER A 285 1.61 8.38 18.88
C SER A 285 3.12 8.26 19.11
N ILE A 286 3.76 9.31 19.61
CA ILE A 286 5.20 9.36 19.81
C ILE A 286 5.50 9.61 21.29
N ASP A 287 6.15 8.65 21.94
CA ASP A 287 6.57 8.78 23.34
C ASP A 287 7.89 9.57 23.50
N ASP A 288 8.78 9.50 22.50
CA ASP A 288 10.08 10.19 22.45
C ASP A 288 10.20 10.98 21.14
N ILE A 289 9.78 12.24 21.19
CA ILE A 289 9.85 13.15 20.02
C ILE A 289 11.30 13.41 19.62
N ASP A 290 12.20 13.68 20.57
CA ASP A 290 13.60 13.95 20.28
C ASP A 290 14.29 12.73 19.63
N GLY A 291 13.95 11.53 20.10
CA GLY A 291 14.43 10.29 19.49
C GLY A 291 13.90 10.08 18.07
N ALA A 292 12.64 10.42 17.82
CA ALA A 292 12.04 10.36 16.49
C ALA A 292 12.65 11.39 15.53
N GLU A 293 12.93 12.63 15.99
CA GLU A 293 13.59 13.66 15.20
C GLU A 293 15.03 13.26 14.82
N ARG A 294 15.77 12.70 15.78
CA ARG A 294 17.13 12.17 15.48
C ARG A 294 17.06 11.06 14.44
N ALA A 295 16.12 10.11 14.59
CA ALA A 295 15.95 9.02 13.63
C ALA A 295 15.52 9.53 12.24
N ALA A 296 14.66 10.54 12.17
CA ALA A 296 14.27 11.20 10.92
C ALA A 296 15.50 11.84 10.24
N THR A 297 16.30 12.59 11.00
CA THR A 297 17.55 13.22 10.51
C THR A 297 18.54 12.18 9.98
N GLU A 298 18.69 11.03 10.63
CA GLU A 298 19.49 9.90 10.16
C GLU A 298 19.06 9.38 8.78
N CYS A 299 17.77 9.53 8.43
CA CYS A 299 17.21 9.19 7.12
C CYS A 299 17.23 10.37 6.12
N GLY A 300 17.72 11.54 6.51
CA GLY A 300 17.72 12.76 5.72
C GLY A 300 16.40 13.52 5.73
N ALA A 301 15.47 13.16 6.62
CA ALA A 301 14.12 13.69 6.66
C ALA A 301 13.92 14.71 7.78
N GLN A 302 12.90 15.58 7.59
CA GLN A 302 12.31 16.37 8.66
C GLN A 302 11.10 15.64 9.25
N LEU A 303 10.94 15.69 10.58
CA LEU A 303 9.76 15.17 11.26
C LEU A 303 8.64 16.22 11.21
N LEU A 304 7.51 15.87 10.61
CA LEU A 304 6.32 16.72 10.54
C LEU A 304 5.26 16.15 11.48
N LEU A 305 5.06 16.82 12.60
CA LEU A 305 4.04 16.45 13.58
C LEU A 305 2.69 17.09 13.20
N ARG A 306 1.69 16.26 12.94
CA ARG A 306 0.31 16.67 12.64
C ARG A 306 -0.67 15.69 13.29
N GLN A 307 -1.76 16.22 13.82
CA GLN A 307 -2.86 15.39 14.30
C GLN A 307 -3.53 14.70 13.11
N VAL A 308 -3.21 13.45 12.87
CA VAL A 308 -3.76 12.64 11.78
C VAL A 308 -4.67 11.51 12.25
N ARG A 309 -4.83 11.36 13.57
CA ARG A 309 -5.73 10.38 14.19
C ARG A 309 -7.19 10.80 14.07
N MET A 310 -8.11 9.83 13.95
CA MET A 310 -9.55 10.03 14.04
C MET A 310 -9.94 10.71 15.37
N SER A 311 -10.95 11.57 15.34
CA SER A 311 -11.44 12.28 16.51
C SER A 311 -12.10 11.40 17.58
N ASP A 312 -12.51 10.17 17.21
CA ASP A 312 -13.05 9.17 18.12
C ASP A 312 -11.97 8.46 18.97
N GLY A 313 -10.70 8.86 18.83
CA GLY A 313 -9.56 8.28 19.54
C GLY A 313 -9.12 6.91 19.03
N SER A 314 -9.79 6.37 18.02
CA SER A 314 -9.37 5.08 17.42
C SER A 314 -7.99 5.16 16.77
N ALA A 315 -7.30 4.02 16.68
CA ALA A 315 -6.00 3.91 16.01
C ALA A 315 -6.15 3.89 14.47
N ARG A 316 -6.95 4.81 13.93
CA ARG A 316 -7.18 4.96 12.49
C ARG A 316 -6.82 6.38 12.06
N HIS A 317 -6.23 6.51 10.88
CA HIS A 317 -5.95 7.81 10.28
C HIS A 317 -7.26 8.43 9.77
N ASP A 318 -7.43 9.72 10.05
CA ASP A 318 -8.50 10.54 9.48
C ASP A 318 -8.09 11.01 8.08
N PRO A 319 -8.82 10.66 7.02
CA PRO A 319 -8.43 11.02 5.65
C PRO A 319 -8.30 12.53 5.41
N LEU A 320 -9.14 13.37 6.04
CA LEU A 320 -9.09 14.81 5.88
C LEU A 320 -7.86 15.41 6.58
N ARG A 321 -7.57 14.96 7.80
CA ARG A 321 -6.39 15.39 8.55
C ARG A 321 -5.10 14.91 7.88
N LEU A 322 -5.10 13.67 7.38
CA LEU A 322 -3.96 13.12 6.66
C LEU A 322 -3.73 13.86 5.33
N ALA A 323 -4.80 14.23 4.60
CA ALA A 323 -4.70 15.07 3.40
C ALA A 323 -4.11 16.46 3.73
N ALA A 324 -4.53 17.06 4.85
CA ALA A 324 -3.95 18.33 5.31
C ALA A 324 -2.46 18.18 5.62
N ALA A 325 -2.06 17.10 6.31
CA ALA A 325 -0.66 16.81 6.61
C ALA A 325 0.19 16.61 5.33
N TYR A 326 -0.35 15.87 4.36
CA TYR A 326 0.33 15.71 3.05
C TYR A 326 0.41 17.03 2.28
N ARG A 327 -0.64 17.87 2.32
CA ARG A 327 -0.59 19.21 1.69
C ARG A 327 0.52 20.06 2.33
N ASP A 328 0.61 20.09 3.66
CA ASP A 328 1.66 20.80 4.36
C ASP A 328 3.05 20.28 3.97
N ALA A 329 3.21 18.95 3.88
CA ALA A 329 4.42 18.31 3.38
C ALA A 329 4.77 18.75 1.95
N PHE A 330 3.80 18.77 1.04
CA PHE A 330 4.01 19.10 -0.37
C PHE A 330 4.34 20.59 -0.59
N THR A 331 3.76 21.46 0.22
CA THR A 331 3.98 22.92 0.13
C THR A 331 5.15 23.43 0.95
N GLY A 332 5.77 22.57 1.79
CA GLY A 332 6.87 22.96 2.65
C GLY A 332 6.46 23.84 3.85
N ILE A 333 5.17 23.77 4.24
CA ILE A 333 4.67 24.49 5.42
C ILE A 333 4.94 23.63 6.66
N PHE A 334 6.08 23.86 7.28
CA PHE A 334 6.49 23.22 8.54
C PHE A 334 6.26 24.15 9.72
N GLY A 335 5.02 24.62 9.94
CA GLY A 335 4.71 25.49 11.07
C GLY A 335 4.97 24.76 12.40
N ASP A 336 5.64 25.43 13.34
CA ASP A 336 5.80 24.96 14.71
C ASP A 336 4.44 24.70 15.34
N VAL A 337 4.24 23.49 15.84
CA VAL A 337 3.11 23.15 16.74
C VAL A 337 3.52 23.51 18.19
N ALA A 338 4.36 24.51 18.37
CA ALA A 338 4.69 25.06 19.67
C ALA A 338 3.68 26.14 20.02
N GLY A 339 2.70 25.84 20.88
CA GLY A 339 1.93 26.83 21.58
C GLY A 339 0.44 26.90 21.22
N ALA A 340 -0.32 25.97 21.76
CA ALA A 340 -1.67 26.27 22.24
C ALA A 340 -1.66 25.91 23.73
N GLU A 341 -1.36 26.93 24.56
CA GLU A 341 -1.71 26.95 25.98
C GLU A 341 -3.24 26.95 26.14
#